data_2ac56fce76b5c1df9c010816ce9f544a
#
_entry.id   2ac56fce76b5c1df9c010816ce9f544a
#
_cell.length_a   1.000
_cell.length_b   1.000
_cell.length_c   1.000
_cell.angle_alpha   90.00
_cell.angle_beta   90.00
_cell.angle_gamma   90.00
#
_symmetry.space_group_name_H-M   'P 1'
#
loop_
_entity.id
_entity.type
_entity.pdbx_description
1 polymer ?
#
loop_
_entity_poly.entity_id
_entity_poly.type
_entity_poly.pdbx_seq_one_letter_code
_entity_poly.pdbx_strand_id
1 'polypeptide(L)'
;DTEWGRTYDYATIDSVDVFRERVPVQDYDTLKVFIDRAMKGEPDVLWPGETKWFARSSGTTSDKSKFIPITKESLEDCHYKGGKDLISIYYQYKPESKLFTGKGLVLGGSSSVNEYMKDSFYGDLSSVIIRNLPFWAEYQRTPGMEVALMPEWEEKLQRMAEITAEQNITSVTGVPSWT
;
A
#
# COMPACT_ATOMS: atom_id res chain seq x y z
N ASP A 1 -21.72 -4.78 -5.87
CA ASP A 1 -22.64 -3.67 -6.10
C ASP A 1 -22.45 -2.64 -4.98
N THR A 2 -22.01 -1.43 -5.32
CA THR A 2 -21.70 -0.36 -4.35
C THR A 2 -22.66 0.82 -4.52
N GLU A 3 -22.74 1.71 -3.54
CA GLU A 3 -23.51 2.96 -3.68
C GLU A 3 -23.00 3.79 -4.86
N TRP A 4 -21.67 3.92 -4.97
CA TRP A 4 -21.04 4.61 -6.10
C TRP A 4 -21.37 3.96 -7.44
N GLY A 5 -21.28 2.63 -7.52
CA GLY A 5 -21.63 1.88 -8.74
C GLY A 5 -23.10 2.01 -9.14
N ARG A 6 -24.01 2.05 -8.17
CA ARG A 6 -25.44 2.30 -8.42
C ARG A 6 -25.70 3.74 -8.89
N THR A 7 -25.01 4.72 -8.29
CA THR A 7 -25.17 6.14 -8.66
C THR A 7 -24.88 6.38 -10.13
N TYR A 8 -23.89 5.68 -10.68
CA TYR A 8 -23.48 5.83 -12.08
C TYR A 8 -23.85 4.62 -12.96
N ASP A 9 -24.69 3.72 -12.46
CA ASP A 9 -25.18 2.54 -13.17
C ASP A 9 -24.04 1.73 -13.84
N TYR A 10 -23.04 1.35 -13.04
CA TYR A 10 -21.89 0.59 -13.52
C TYR A 10 -22.25 -0.74 -14.18
N ALA A 11 -23.39 -1.33 -13.82
CA ALA A 11 -23.84 -2.59 -14.38
C ALA A 11 -24.12 -2.54 -15.89
N THR A 12 -24.37 -1.35 -16.42
CA THR A 12 -24.67 -1.13 -17.86
C THR A 12 -23.52 -0.44 -18.61
N ILE A 13 -22.34 -0.26 -17.97
CA ILE A 13 -21.14 0.27 -18.60
C ILE A 13 -20.43 -0.87 -19.36
N ASP A 14 -20.37 -0.80 -20.66
CA ASP A 14 -19.79 -1.81 -21.57
C ASP A 14 -18.51 -1.34 -22.27
N SER A 15 -18.17 -0.06 -22.14
CA SER A 15 -16.99 0.52 -22.78
C SER A 15 -16.37 1.66 -21.98
N VAL A 16 -15.10 1.98 -22.30
CA VAL A 16 -14.38 3.11 -21.71
C VAL A 16 -15.05 4.45 -22.05
N ASP A 17 -15.61 4.56 -23.23
CA ASP A 17 -16.27 5.80 -23.67
C ASP A 17 -17.56 6.04 -22.89
N VAL A 18 -18.39 5.01 -22.70
CA VAL A 18 -19.58 5.09 -21.82
C VAL A 18 -19.18 5.41 -20.37
N PHE A 19 -18.09 4.82 -19.88
CA PHE A 19 -17.57 5.15 -18.54
C PHE A 19 -17.21 6.64 -18.43
N ARG A 20 -16.48 7.19 -19.41
CA ARG A 20 -16.06 8.60 -19.41
C ARG A 20 -17.22 9.58 -19.51
N GLU A 21 -18.26 9.23 -20.25
CA GLU A 21 -19.46 10.05 -20.38
C GLU A 21 -20.28 10.07 -19.10
N ARG A 22 -20.36 8.91 -18.41
CA ARG A 22 -21.27 8.72 -17.28
C ARG A 22 -20.65 9.07 -15.95
N VAL A 23 -19.36 8.74 -15.77
CA VAL A 23 -18.67 8.92 -14.50
C VAL A 23 -17.81 10.19 -14.54
N PRO A 24 -18.23 11.27 -13.87
CA PRO A 24 -17.48 12.51 -13.89
C PRO A 24 -16.16 12.37 -13.14
N VAL A 25 -15.15 13.14 -13.57
CA VAL A 25 -13.89 13.27 -12.83
C VAL A 25 -14.18 13.86 -11.45
N GLN A 26 -13.65 13.23 -10.42
CA GLN A 26 -13.84 13.63 -9.03
C GLN A 26 -12.55 14.20 -8.45
N ASP A 27 -12.68 15.16 -7.57
CA ASP A 27 -11.61 15.55 -6.66
C ASP A 27 -11.73 14.79 -5.31
N TYR A 28 -10.72 14.97 -4.47
CA TYR A 28 -10.71 14.30 -3.17
C TYR A 28 -11.83 14.78 -2.25
N ASP A 29 -12.16 16.07 -2.28
CA ASP A 29 -13.15 16.65 -1.37
C ASP A 29 -14.55 16.09 -1.65
N THR A 30 -14.87 15.86 -2.90
CA THR A 30 -16.12 15.18 -3.32
C THR A 30 -16.14 13.72 -2.84
N LEU A 31 -15.04 12.99 -2.99
CA LEU A 31 -14.94 11.59 -2.57
C LEU A 31 -14.83 11.41 -1.06
N LYS A 32 -14.36 12.44 -0.35
CA LYS A 32 -14.09 12.38 1.08
C LYS A 32 -15.28 11.93 1.91
N VAL A 33 -16.49 12.33 1.55
CA VAL A 33 -17.70 11.93 2.27
C VAL A 33 -17.90 10.42 2.27
N PHE A 34 -17.64 9.79 1.12
CA PHE A 34 -17.73 8.34 0.94
C PHE A 34 -16.56 7.62 1.65
N ILE A 35 -15.36 8.19 1.56
CA ILE A 35 -14.17 7.66 2.25
C ILE A 35 -14.37 7.67 3.77
N ASP A 36 -14.87 8.76 4.33
CA ASP A 36 -15.14 8.90 5.77
C ASP A 36 -16.17 7.87 6.27
N ARG A 37 -17.16 7.51 5.42
CA ARG A 37 -18.15 6.46 5.72
C ARG A 37 -17.50 5.08 5.68
N ALA A 38 -16.72 4.79 4.63
CA ALA A 38 -15.96 3.54 4.53
C ALA A 38 -14.98 3.36 5.71
N MET A 39 -14.30 4.44 6.15
CA MET A 39 -13.44 4.41 7.34
C MET A 39 -14.20 4.09 8.63
N LYS A 40 -15.50 4.38 8.69
CA LYS A 40 -16.39 4.03 9.80
C LYS A 40 -16.94 2.60 9.70
N GLY A 41 -16.47 1.81 8.73
CA GLY A 41 -16.87 0.41 8.54
C GLY A 41 -18.16 0.25 7.74
N GLU A 42 -18.64 1.29 7.06
CA GLU A 42 -19.82 1.16 6.19
C GLU A 42 -19.43 0.35 4.94
N PRO A 43 -20.09 -0.79 4.67
CA PRO A 43 -19.78 -1.62 3.52
C PRO A 43 -20.38 -1.06 2.23
N ASP A 44 -19.88 -1.51 1.09
CA ASP A 44 -20.46 -1.27 -0.23
C ASP A 44 -20.60 0.22 -0.61
N VAL A 45 -19.75 1.10 -0.06
CA VAL A 45 -19.77 2.53 -0.39
C VAL A 45 -19.06 2.78 -1.73
N LEU A 46 -17.73 2.69 -1.76
CA LEU A 46 -16.90 2.88 -2.97
C LEU A 46 -16.43 1.55 -3.56
N TRP A 47 -16.26 0.54 -2.73
CA TRP A 47 -15.81 -0.79 -3.10
C TRP A 47 -16.70 -1.84 -2.45
N PRO A 48 -16.91 -3.02 -3.07
CA PRO A 48 -17.73 -4.08 -2.48
C PRO A 48 -17.18 -4.57 -1.15
N GLY A 49 -18.05 -4.70 -0.18
CA GLY A 49 -17.71 -5.09 1.19
C GLY A 49 -17.09 -3.97 2.02
N GLU A 50 -16.52 -4.33 3.16
CA GLU A 50 -15.84 -3.40 4.06
C GLU A 50 -14.40 -3.13 3.60
N THR A 51 -14.01 -1.87 3.57
CA THR A 51 -12.61 -1.47 3.37
C THR A 51 -11.96 -1.27 4.74
N LYS A 52 -10.98 -2.12 5.07
CA LYS A 52 -10.31 -2.10 6.38
C LYS A 52 -9.04 -1.26 6.43
N TRP A 53 -8.41 -1.01 5.28
CA TRP A 53 -7.11 -0.37 5.20
C TRP A 53 -7.17 0.95 4.44
N PHE A 54 -6.50 1.96 5.00
CA PHE A 54 -6.42 3.29 4.39
C PHE A 54 -4.99 3.79 4.40
N ALA A 55 -4.48 4.20 3.24
CA ALA A 55 -3.20 4.88 3.15
C ALA A 55 -3.36 6.36 3.44
N ARG A 56 -2.54 6.90 4.35
CA ARG A 56 -2.48 8.33 4.62
C ARG A 56 -1.42 8.97 3.73
N SER A 57 -1.82 9.93 2.90
CA SER A 57 -0.86 10.70 2.11
C SER A 57 -0.15 11.75 2.97
N SER A 58 1.13 12.00 2.67
CA SER A 58 1.85 13.19 3.17
C SER A 58 1.24 14.42 2.48
N GLY A 59 0.39 15.16 3.16
CA GLY A 59 -0.17 16.40 2.62
C GLY A 59 0.94 17.44 2.37
N THR A 60 1.13 17.83 1.12
CA THR A 60 2.19 18.77 0.73
C THR A 60 1.71 20.23 0.58
N THR A 61 0.42 20.51 0.53
CA THR A 61 -0.05 21.86 0.16
C THR A 61 -1.34 22.38 0.82
N SER A 62 -2.06 21.56 1.53
CA SER A 62 -3.22 22.02 2.30
C SER A 62 -3.40 21.12 3.53
N ASP A 63 -3.00 21.58 4.64
CA ASP A 63 -3.24 21.22 6.05
C ASP A 63 -3.94 19.89 6.45
N LYS A 64 -4.35 19.01 5.53
CA LYS A 64 -5.07 17.79 5.90
C LYS A 64 -4.55 16.61 5.09
N SER A 65 -4.00 15.61 5.80
CA SER A 65 -3.71 14.31 5.22
C SER A 65 -4.94 13.72 4.54
N LYS A 66 -4.76 13.15 3.34
CA LYS A 66 -5.81 12.46 2.60
C LYS A 66 -5.74 10.97 2.92
N PHE A 67 -6.89 10.35 3.09
CA PHE A 67 -7.01 8.91 3.28
C PHE A 67 -7.45 8.24 1.97
N ILE A 68 -6.70 7.25 1.54
CA ILE A 68 -6.94 6.52 0.29
C ILE A 68 -7.31 5.09 0.65
N PRO A 69 -8.51 4.62 0.29
CA PRO A 69 -8.92 3.24 0.56
C PRO A 69 -7.98 2.25 -0.12
N ILE A 70 -7.55 1.24 0.62
CA ILE A 70 -6.69 0.16 0.12
C ILE A 70 -7.47 -1.14 0.23
N THR A 71 -7.90 -1.65 -0.91
CA THR A 71 -8.66 -2.90 -1.00
C THR A 71 -7.72 -4.09 -1.20
N LYS A 72 -8.23 -5.29 -1.02
CA LYS A 72 -7.48 -6.52 -1.30
C LYS A 72 -7.03 -6.56 -2.77
N GLU A 73 -7.90 -6.18 -3.68
CA GLU A 73 -7.63 -6.17 -5.12
C GLU A 73 -6.56 -5.14 -5.47
N SER A 74 -6.58 -3.96 -4.83
CA SER A 74 -5.52 -2.95 -5.04
C SER A 74 -4.16 -3.45 -4.57
N LEU A 75 -4.10 -4.25 -3.51
CA LEU A 75 -2.86 -4.88 -3.06
C LEU A 75 -2.42 -5.98 -4.03
N GLU A 76 -3.31 -6.90 -4.38
CA GLU A 76 -2.99 -8.09 -5.19
C GLU A 76 -2.74 -7.75 -6.66
N ASP A 77 -3.65 -7.00 -7.29
CA ASP A 77 -3.64 -6.77 -8.75
C ASP A 77 -2.84 -5.53 -9.16
N CYS A 78 -2.54 -4.62 -8.22
CA CYS A 78 -1.72 -3.45 -8.48
C CYS A 78 -0.35 -3.56 -7.80
N HIS A 79 -0.29 -3.50 -6.46
CA HIS A 79 1.00 -3.40 -5.76
C HIS A 79 1.84 -4.67 -5.86
N TYR A 80 1.29 -5.83 -5.54
CA TYR A 80 2.06 -7.07 -5.57
C TYR A 80 2.30 -7.57 -7.00
N LYS A 81 1.31 -7.41 -7.87
CA LYS A 81 1.47 -7.75 -9.29
C LYS A 81 2.51 -6.84 -9.94
N GLY A 82 2.41 -5.51 -9.74
CA GLY A 82 3.41 -4.56 -10.27
C GLY A 82 4.83 -4.86 -9.78
N GLY A 83 4.99 -5.24 -8.51
CA GLY A 83 6.28 -5.69 -7.98
C GLY A 83 6.81 -6.95 -8.67
N LYS A 84 5.94 -7.95 -8.88
CA LYS A 84 6.31 -9.18 -9.62
C LYS A 84 6.68 -8.89 -11.08
N ASP A 85 5.91 -8.05 -11.75
CA ASP A 85 6.15 -7.68 -13.15
C ASP A 85 7.50 -6.93 -13.29
N LEU A 86 7.79 -5.99 -12.38
CA LEU A 86 9.09 -5.30 -12.31
C LEU A 86 10.25 -6.28 -12.18
N ILE A 87 10.16 -7.23 -11.25
CA ILE A 87 11.19 -8.24 -11.03
C ILE A 87 11.33 -9.16 -12.25
N SER A 88 10.22 -9.56 -12.86
CA SER A 88 10.22 -10.40 -14.06
C SER A 88 10.92 -9.71 -15.24
N ILE A 89 10.61 -8.43 -15.46
CA ILE A 89 11.26 -7.60 -16.49
C ILE A 89 12.76 -7.46 -16.17
N TYR A 90 13.10 -7.19 -14.90
CA TYR A 90 14.51 -7.08 -14.50
C TYR A 90 15.31 -8.35 -14.82
N TYR A 91 14.75 -9.54 -14.52
CA TYR A 91 15.42 -10.82 -14.85
C TYR A 91 15.52 -11.12 -16.35
N GLN A 92 14.62 -10.58 -17.17
CA GLN A 92 14.78 -10.66 -18.63
C GLN A 92 16.03 -9.92 -19.12
N TYR A 93 16.37 -8.79 -18.48
CA TYR A 93 17.55 -7.99 -18.82
C TYR A 93 18.81 -8.45 -18.08
N LYS A 94 18.66 -9.08 -16.92
CA LYS A 94 19.75 -9.51 -16.04
C LYS A 94 19.51 -10.92 -15.52
N PRO A 95 19.54 -11.96 -16.40
CA PRO A 95 19.24 -13.34 -16.00
C PRO A 95 20.22 -13.90 -14.97
N GLU A 96 21.46 -13.38 -14.92
CA GLU A 96 22.48 -13.74 -13.94
C GLU A 96 22.32 -13.06 -12.58
N SER A 97 21.27 -12.29 -12.39
CA SER A 97 21.03 -11.53 -11.15
C SER A 97 20.93 -12.44 -9.93
N LYS A 98 21.56 -11.99 -8.85
CA LYS A 98 21.53 -12.65 -7.54
C LYS A 98 20.49 -12.05 -6.58
N LEU A 99 19.48 -11.35 -7.11
CA LEU A 99 18.49 -10.62 -6.32
C LEU A 99 17.85 -11.47 -5.21
N PHE A 100 17.56 -12.73 -5.47
CA PHE A 100 16.93 -13.65 -4.51
C PHE A 100 17.89 -14.67 -3.89
N THR A 101 19.20 -14.49 -4.01
CA THR A 101 20.17 -15.37 -3.33
C THR A 101 20.39 -15.01 -1.86
N GLY A 102 19.87 -13.88 -1.43
CA GLY A 102 19.90 -13.38 -0.05
C GLY A 102 18.61 -12.65 0.30
N LYS A 103 18.67 -11.78 1.29
CA LYS A 103 17.55 -10.97 1.77
C LYS A 103 17.46 -9.62 1.06
N GLY A 104 16.26 -9.11 0.92
CA GLY A 104 15.99 -7.74 0.51
C GLY A 104 15.85 -6.82 1.74
N LEU A 105 16.72 -5.84 1.87
CA LEU A 105 16.57 -4.80 2.88
C LEU A 105 15.46 -3.83 2.47
N VAL A 106 14.44 -3.68 3.29
CA VAL A 106 13.32 -2.77 3.04
C VAL A 106 13.33 -1.63 4.05
N LEU A 107 13.59 -0.43 3.57
CA LEU A 107 13.53 0.82 4.32
C LEU A 107 12.12 1.41 4.16
N GLY A 108 11.23 1.08 5.10
CA GLY A 108 9.88 1.66 5.17
C GLY A 108 9.87 2.96 5.98
N GLY A 109 8.80 3.75 5.83
CA GLY A 109 8.59 4.94 6.66
C GLY A 109 8.51 4.64 8.16
N SER A 110 8.61 5.69 8.96
CA SER A 110 8.56 5.60 10.44
C SER A 110 7.14 5.50 11.00
N SER A 111 6.12 5.53 10.16
CA SER A 111 4.73 5.58 10.62
C SER A 111 4.21 4.20 10.98
N SER A 112 3.77 4.05 12.21
CA SER A 112 2.98 2.89 12.64
C SER A 112 1.62 2.86 11.94
N VAL A 113 1.07 1.66 11.80
CA VAL A 113 -0.35 1.51 11.47
C VAL A 113 -1.17 1.84 12.71
N ASN A 114 -2.13 2.73 12.56
CA ASN A 114 -3.02 3.17 13.62
C ASN A 114 -4.42 2.59 13.39
N GLU A 115 -5.12 2.30 14.47
CA GLU A 115 -6.53 1.93 14.42
C GLU A 115 -7.36 3.22 14.45
N TYR A 116 -8.26 3.39 13.47
CA TYR A 116 -9.21 4.51 13.43
C TYR A 116 -10.48 4.18 14.21
N MET A 117 -11.03 3.00 13.93
CA MET A 117 -12.14 2.37 14.62
C MET A 117 -11.90 0.86 14.65
N LYS A 118 -12.73 0.11 15.35
CA LYS A 118 -12.65 -1.35 15.35
C LYS A 118 -12.61 -1.89 13.92
N ASP A 119 -11.56 -2.64 13.60
CA ASP A 119 -11.30 -3.23 12.27
C ASP A 119 -11.05 -2.24 11.12
N SER A 120 -10.79 -0.96 11.41
CA SER A 120 -10.41 0.06 10.42
C SER A 120 -9.05 0.65 10.76
N PHE A 121 -8.08 0.55 9.85
CA PHE A 121 -6.68 0.86 10.08
C PHE A 121 -6.16 1.86 9.05
N TYR A 122 -5.27 2.74 9.48
CA TYR A 122 -4.60 3.66 8.57
C TYR A 122 -3.12 3.83 8.90
N GLY A 123 -2.32 4.15 7.89
CA GLY A 123 -0.89 4.41 8.01
C GLY A 123 -0.30 4.85 6.69
N ASP A 124 1.00 4.99 6.62
CA ASP A 124 1.65 5.20 5.33
C ASP A 124 1.43 3.99 4.42
N LEU A 125 1.39 4.20 3.11
CA LEU A 125 1.14 3.13 2.15
C LEU A 125 2.13 1.96 2.32
N SER A 126 3.41 2.26 2.56
CA SER A 126 4.44 1.25 2.81
C SER A 126 4.12 0.40 4.05
N SER A 127 3.61 1.00 5.12
CA SER A 127 3.22 0.29 6.34
C SER A 127 2.01 -0.60 6.11
N VAL A 128 1.02 -0.13 5.33
CA VAL A 128 -0.15 -0.92 4.94
C VAL A 128 0.28 -2.11 4.07
N ILE A 129 1.15 -1.89 3.08
CA ILE A 129 1.69 -2.96 2.23
C ILE A 129 2.44 -4.00 3.06
N ILE A 130 3.36 -3.57 3.94
CA ILE A 130 4.16 -4.46 4.79
C ILE A 130 3.25 -5.31 5.70
N ARG A 131 2.21 -4.70 6.26
CA ARG A 131 1.27 -5.39 7.16
C ARG A 131 0.45 -6.48 6.47
N ASN A 132 0.26 -6.34 5.17
CA ASN A 132 -0.53 -7.25 4.34
C ASN A 132 0.32 -8.12 3.41
N LEU A 133 1.65 -8.14 3.56
CA LEU A 133 2.52 -8.94 2.71
C LEU A 133 2.20 -10.44 2.81
N PRO A 134 2.22 -11.16 1.67
CA PRO A 134 2.18 -12.61 1.69
C PRO A 134 3.37 -13.18 2.47
N PHE A 135 3.19 -14.31 3.16
CA PHE A 135 4.22 -14.92 4.01
C PHE A 135 5.56 -15.17 3.29
N TRP A 136 5.53 -15.52 2.01
CA TRP A 136 6.74 -15.76 1.22
C TRP A 136 7.55 -14.47 0.96
N ALA A 137 6.87 -13.33 0.79
CA ALA A 137 7.53 -12.04 0.65
C ALA A 137 8.10 -11.56 1.99
N GLU A 138 7.41 -11.83 3.09
CA GLU A 138 7.91 -11.59 4.45
C GLU A 138 9.17 -12.40 4.73
N TYR A 139 9.23 -13.66 4.28
CA TYR A 139 10.43 -14.47 4.41
C TYR A 139 11.63 -13.91 3.65
N GLN A 140 11.41 -13.30 2.49
CA GLN A 140 12.49 -12.79 1.62
C GLN A 140 13.03 -11.42 2.06
N ARG A 141 12.27 -10.65 2.82
CA ARG A 141 12.69 -9.32 3.28
C ARG A 141 13.38 -9.32 4.65
N THR A 142 14.10 -8.24 4.93
CA THR A 142 14.66 -7.90 6.23
C THR A 142 14.57 -6.37 6.42
N PRO A 143 14.45 -5.86 7.67
CA PRO A 143 14.14 -6.60 8.88
C PRO A 143 12.71 -7.17 8.86
N GLY A 144 12.40 -8.05 9.80
CA GLY A 144 11.03 -8.53 10.02
C GLY A 144 10.04 -7.39 10.34
N MET A 145 8.75 -7.69 10.30
CA MET A 145 7.66 -6.71 10.48
C MET A 145 7.80 -5.89 11.77
N GLU A 146 8.23 -6.52 12.85
CA GLU A 146 8.39 -5.87 14.15
C GLU A 146 9.32 -4.65 14.07
N VAL A 147 10.50 -4.81 13.49
CA VAL A 147 11.46 -3.71 13.33
C VAL A 147 11.08 -2.78 12.19
N ALA A 148 10.56 -3.31 11.08
CA ALA A 148 10.16 -2.50 9.92
C ALA A 148 9.08 -1.46 10.25
N LEU A 149 8.21 -1.73 11.23
CA LEU A 149 7.11 -0.86 11.67
C LEU A 149 7.41 -0.07 12.94
N MET A 150 8.65 -0.07 13.44
CA MET A 150 9.03 0.75 14.61
C MET A 150 8.81 2.23 14.32
N PRO A 151 8.21 2.98 15.27
CA PRO A 151 7.96 4.41 15.10
C PRO A 151 9.22 5.26 15.26
N GLU A 152 10.13 4.87 16.16
CA GLU A 152 11.34 5.62 16.47
C GLU A 152 12.43 5.34 15.43
N TRP A 153 12.76 6.36 14.64
CA TRP A 153 13.64 6.21 13.49
C TRP A 153 15.06 5.80 13.86
N GLU A 154 15.66 6.42 14.87
CA GLU A 154 17.03 6.14 15.28
C GLU A 154 17.19 4.72 15.81
N GLU A 155 16.30 4.29 16.71
CA GLU A 155 16.27 2.93 17.21
C GLU A 155 16.05 1.91 16.10
N LYS A 156 15.13 2.21 15.18
CA LYS A 156 14.87 1.39 14.00
C LYS A 156 16.12 1.20 13.16
N LEU A 157 16.85 2.27 12.83
CA LEU A 157 18.09 2.19 12.05
C LEU A 157 19.16 1.37 12.76
N GLN A 158 19.34 1.55 14.08
CA GLN A 158 20.27 0.77 14.85
C GLN A 158 19.93 -0.73 14.79
N ARG A 159 18.66 -1.09 15.04
CA ARG A 159 18.21 -2.49 14.96
C ARG A 159 18.34 -3.07 13.56
N MET A 160 18.05 -2.28 12.55
CA MET A 160 18.26 -2.68 11.16
C MET A 160 19.72 -2.98 10.87
N ALA A 161 20.65 -2.11 11.30
CA ALA A 161 22.08 -2.29 11.12
C ALA A 161 22.58 -3.57 11.83
N GLU A 162 22.17 -3.81 13.06
CA GLU A 162 22.52 -5.02 13.83
C GLU A 162 22.05 -6.30 13.10
N ILE A 163 20.79 -6.33 12.64
CA ILE A 163 20.22 -7.49 11.97
C ILE A 163 20.87 -7.75 10.61
N THR A 164 21.11 -6.69 9.84
CA THR A 164 21.61 -6.83 8.46
C THR A 164 23.10 -7.08 8.39
N ALA A 165 23.87 -6.74 9.43
CA ALA A 165 25.31 -6.99 9.51
C ALA A 165 25.67 -8.50 9.39
N GLU A 166 24.76 -9.38 9.80
CA GLU A 166 24.94 -10.84 9.79
C GLU A 166 24.23 -11.53 8.63
N GLN A 167 23.61 -10.76 7.73
CA GLN A 167 22.81 -11.30 6.64
C GLN A 167 23.42 -11.02 5.26
N ASN A 168 23.19 -11.94 4.32
CA ASN A 168 23.51 -11.73 2.92
C ASN A 168 22.44 -10.82 2.30
N ILE A 169 22.71 -9.51 2.24
CA ILE A 169 21.79 -8.53 1.63
C ILE A 169 22.08 -8.42 0.13
N THR A 170 21.08 -8.71 -0.69
CA THR A 170 21.21 -8.73 -2.15
C THR A 170 20.39 -7.64 -2.85
N SER A 171 19.51 -6.96 -2.13
CA SER A 171 18.77 -5.80 -2.62
C SER A 171 18.41 -4.82 -1.52
N VAL A 172 18.22 -3.56 -1.90
CA VAL A 172 17.75 -2.51 -1.00
C VAL A 172 16.56 -1.81 -1.68
N THR A 173 15.48 -1.68 -0.94
CA THR A 173 14.25 -1.01 -1.40
C THR A 173 13.87 0.05 -0.37
N GLY A 174 13.67 1.27 -0.81
CA GLY A 174 13.29 2.39 0.07
C GLY A 174 13.17 3.69 -0.68
N VAL A 175 12.80 4.74 0.01
CA VAL A 175 12.80 6.10 -0.52
C VAL A 175 14.21 6.67 -0.40
N PRO A 176 14.87 7.11 -1.50
CA PRO A 176 16.28 7.54 -1.45
C PRO A 176 16.58 8.64 -0.44
N SER A 177 15.63 9.49 -0.12
CA SER A 177 15.79 10.55 0.88
C SER A 177 15.78 10.05 2.34
N TRP A 178 15.55 8.76 2.55
CA TRP A 178 15.57 8.12 3.89
C TRP A 178 16.84 7.30 4.14
N THR A 179 17.75 7.25 3.15
CA THR A 179 19.03 6.53 3.22
C THR A 179 20.24 7.51 3.42
#